data_3cf25a997fd94ed21a3d2370d696b2ae
#
_entry.id   3cf25a997fd94ed21a3d2370d696b2ae
#
_cell.length_a   1.000
_cell.length_b   1.000
_cell.length_c   1.000
_cell.angle_alpha   90.00
_cell.angle_beta   90.00
_cell.angle_gamma   90.00
#
_symmetry.space_group_name_H-M   'P 1'
#
loop_
_entity.id
_entity.type
_entity.pdbx_description
1 polymer ?
#
loop_
_entity_poly.entity_id
_entity_poly.type
_entity_poly.pdbx_seq_one_letter_code
_entity_poly.pdbx_strand_id
1 'polypeptide(L)'
;MIKEIIVIAILLISTLSFSQVTSSSPYSLFGIGDQVHLKSVEEISMGQMGGALNSEYQLSFTNPASYGNLSWTTYVFSGGNKTNVVDDGENQQTSSAAALTYIALGIPVNGNQGLAFGLQLNTAVGYSLLDQTFDEDGTLAEIDRYYGNGGTNRVFLGYGYKFPFNLSLGLELAYVFGSIDKNVSNRRNEVQLGTQALTDSNIKGTTVKLGAHYVQNLNEKLNLKIGVAVDLESTLKEKGDQLLYTFINAGDDSGFPIDTLNSDTFTSTIKSPLKTVLSAGFGEDNKWFIGAEYTFQNPLEFTGGIYENINFYRYDKFSNISVGGFYTPKMNSLNNYFQRVTYRAGINYQKTGLVINDTDINEYGISFGVSLPMGLKLSNVNLGFEIGKRGTSDNNLIEEKFYNFRLSLSLNDKWFRKQKIY
;
A
#
# COMPACT_ATOMS: atom_id res chain seq x y z
N MET A 1 -5.10 26.39 -19.86
CA MET A 1 -4.09 25.51 -19.23
C MET A 1 -4.64 24.71 -18.04
N ILE A 2 -5.02 25.31 -16.90
CA ILE A 2 -5.54 24.52 -15.74
C ILE A 2 -6.82 23.77 -16.08
N LYS A 3 -7.76 24.40 -16.81
CA LYS A 3 -8.99 23.73 -17.29
C LYS A 3 -8.70 22.57 -18.24
N GLU A 4 -7.75 22.70 -19.12
CA GLU A 4 -7.32 21.68 -20.08
C GLU A 4 -6.64 20.50 -19.36
N ILE A 5 -5.82 20.78 -18.35
CA ILE A 5 -5.18 19.75 -17.53
C ILE A 5 -6.23 18.98 -16.70
N ILE A 6 -7.21 19.69 -16.14
CA ILE A 6 -8.34 19.06 -15.40
C ILE A 6 -9.18 18.19 -16.36
N VAL A 7 -9.44 18.64 -17.57
CA VAL A 7 -10.19 17.86 -18.58
C VAL A 7 -9.40 16.62 -19.01
N ILE A 8 -8.08 16.74 -19.21
CA ILE A 8 -7.22 15.60 -19.51
C ILE A 8 -7.14 14.62 -18.33
N ALA A 9 -7.07 15.11 -17.09
CA ALA A 9 -7.11 14.28 -15.90
C ALA A 9 -8.45 13.54 -15.75
N ILE A 10 -9.59 14.21 -16.01
CA ILE A 10 -10.93 13.60 -15.99
C ILE A 10 -11.07 12.58 -17.12
N LEU A 11 -10.56 12.85 -18.32
CA LEU A 11 -10.53 11.91 -19.44
C LEU A 11 -9.66 10.68 -19.16
N LEU A 12 -8.53 10.84 -18.51
CA LEU A 12 -7.69 9.72 -18.03
C LEU A 12 -8.37 8.88 -16.97
N ILE A 13 -9.16 9.49 -16.08
CA ILE A 13 -9.94 8.78 -15.05
C ILE A 13 -11.09 7.98 -15.69
N SER A 14 -11.74 8.51 -16.72
CA SER A 14 -12.87 7.82 -17.38
C SER A 14 -12.45 6.59 -18.17
N THR A 15 -11.18 6.47 -18.58
CA THR A 15 -10.64 5.25 -19.22
C THR A 15 -10.27 4.15 -18.24
N LEU A 16 -10.24 4.43 -16.92
CA LEU A 16 -9.93 3.47 -15.86
C LEU A 16 -11.16 2.70 -15.35
N SER A 17 -12.31 2.79 -16.05
CA SER A 17 -13.56 2.12 -15.65
C SER A 17 -13.56 0.59 -15.90
N PHE A 18 -12.41 -0.03 -16.12
CA PHE A 18 -12.29 -1.47 -16.24
C PHE A 18 -12.00 -2.08 -14.87
N SER A 19 -12.92 -2.96 -14.45
CA SER A 19 -12.82 -3.93 -13.34
C SER A 19 -11.80 -3.55 -12.26
N GLN A 20 -12.28 -3.09 -11.11
CA GLN A 20 -11.45 -2.72 -9.95
C GLN A 20 -10.85 -3.96 -9.27
N VAL A 21 -10.02 -4.71 -9.99
CA VAL A 21 -9.12 -5.66 -9.34
C VAL A 21 -8.03 -4.83 -8.69
N THR A 22 -8.01 -4.79 -7.36
CA THR A 22 -7.09 -3.94 -6.57
C THR A 22 -5.70 -4.54 -6.44
N SER A 23 -5.55 -5.84 -6.66
CA SER A 23 -4.28 -6.58 -6.70
C SER A 23 -4.31 -7.62 -7.82
N SER A 24 -3.15 -8.08 -8.23
CA SER A 24 -2.95 -9.19 -9.16
C SER A 24 -1.82 -10.11 -8.69
N SER A 25 -1.59 -10.17 -7.39
CA SER A 25 -0.53 -10.94 -6.75
C SER A 25 -1.07 -12.27 -6.21
N PRO A 26 -0.47 -13.42 -6.55
CA PRO A 26 -0.76 -14.70 -5.92
C PRO A 26 -0.62 -14.66 -4.40
N TYR A 27 0.32 -13.89 -3.89
CA TYR A 27 0.54 -13.73 -2.45
C TYR A 27 -0.62 -13.04 -1.72
N SER A 28 -1.54 -12.39 -2.45
CA SER A 28 -2.76 -11.84 -1.86
C SER A 28 -3.79 -12.88 -1.43
N LEU A 29 -3.56 -14.17 -1.71
CA LEU A 29 -4.33 -15.31 -1.20
C LEU A 29 -4.26 -15.40 0.34
N PHE A 30 -3.12 -15.03 0.93
CA PHE A 30 -2.82 -15.25 2.34
C PHE A 30 -3.37 -14.15 3.24
N GLY A 31 -3.92 -14.54 4.40
CA GLY A 31 -4.48 -13.62 5.38
C GLY A 31 -5.60 -12.74 4.81
N ILE A 32 -5.44 -11.44 4.96
CA ILE A 32 -6.35 -10.39 4.46
C ILE A 32 -5.86 -9.70 3.18
N GLY A 33 -5.00 -10.38 2.42
CA GLY A 33 -4.42 -9.87 1.20
C GLY A 33 -3.08 -9.15 1.36
N ASP A 34 -2.59 -8.60 0.26
CA ASP A 34 -1.36 -7.81 0.23
C ASP A 34 -1.52 -6.52 1.03
N GLN A 35 -0.60 -6.28 1.96
CA GLN A 35 -0.54 -5.00 2.66
C GLN A 35 -0.05 -3.91 1.71
N VAL A 36 -0.87 -2.89 1.51
CA VAL A 36 -0.48 -1.73 0.71
C VAL A 36 0.38 -0.79 1.57
N HIS A 37 1.50 -0.33 1.01
CA HIS A 37 2.34 0.65 1.70
C HIS A 37 1.56 1.97 1.87
N LEU A 38 1.24 2.30 3.13
CA LEU A 38 0.54 3.54 3.51
C LEU A 38 1.51 4.73 3.42
N LYS A 39 2.00 5.02 2.23
CA LYS A 39 3.02 6.02 1.93
C LYS A 39 2.63 6.86 0.73
N SER A 40 3.11 8.09 0.66
CA SER A 40 2.91 8.94 -0.51
C SER A 40 3.76 8.47 -1.70
N VAL A 41 3.45 8.94 -2.91
CA VAL A 41 4.27 8.62 -4.11
C VAL A 41 5.69 9.13 -3.93
N GLU A 42 5.86 10.26 -3.25
CA GLU A 42 7.14 10.86 -2.92
C GLU A 42 7.96 9.96 -1.99
N GLU A 43 7.34 9.39 -0.95
CA GLU A 43 7.98 8.48 0.01
C GLU A 43 8.35 7.15 -0.67
N ILE A 44 7.45 6.59 -1.48
CA ILE A 44 7.69 5.35 -2.23
C ILE A 44 8.85 5.53 -3.21
N SER A 45 8.90 6.67 -3.90
CA SER A 45 9.97 6.99 -4.85
C SER A 45 11.38 7.13 -4.23
N MET A 46 11.45 7.10 -2.90
CA MET A 46 12.70 7.10 -2.12
C MET A 46 12.94 5.78 -1.38
N GLY A 47 12.62 4.65 -2.01
CA GLY A 47 12.75 3.33 -1.40
C GLY A 47 11.79 3.10 -0.24
N GLN A 48 10.60 3.69 -0.28
CA GLN A 48 9.61 3.61 0.78
C GLN A 48 10.04 4.28 2.10
N MET A 49 10.86 5.32 2.05
CA MET A 49 11.33 6.06 3.21
C MET A 49 10.51 7.34 3.42
N GLY A 50 10.01 7.59 4.63
CA GLY A 50 9.16 8.74 4.93
C GLY A 50 9.23 9.29 6.35
N GLY A 51 9.67 8.49 7.33
CA GLY A 51 9.58 8.81 8.75
C GLY A 51 10.37 10.06 9.19
N ALA A 52 11.50 10.35 8.54
CA ALA A 52 12.31 11.54 8.79
C ALA A 52 12.00 12.72 7.85
N LEU A 53 11.03 12.54 6.91
CA LEU A 53 10.66 13.62 6.00
C LEU A 53 9.83 14.68 6.72
N ASN A 54 10.18 15.92 6.46
CA ASN A 54 9.52 17.08 7.00
C ASN A 54 9.40 18.14 5.91
N SER A 55 8.20 18.43 5.48
CA SER A 55 7.91 19.38 4.42
C SER A 55 6.77 20.32 4.81
N GLU A 56 6.86 21.56 4.38
CA GLU A 56 5.81 22.55 4.60
C GLU A 56 4.61 22.41 3.65
N TYR A 57 4.76 21.61 2.57
CA TYR A 57 3.79 21.53 1.47
C TYR A 57 3.59 20.11 0.92
N GLN A 58 4.15 19.08 1.57
CA GLN A 58 3.94 17.68 1.22
C GLN A 58 3.40 16.91 2.42
N LEU A 59 2.39 16.06 2.21
CA LEU A 59 1.88 15.16 3.22
C LEU A 59 2.74 13.90 3.28
N SER A 60 3.28 13.60 4.48
CA SER A 60 3.86 12.31 4.80
C SER A 60 2.83 11.46 5.54
N PHE A 61 2.60 10.24 5.06
CA PHE A 61 1.71 9.30 5.75
C PHE A 61 2.45 8.37 6.70
N THR A 62 3.78 8.35 6.62
CA THR A 62 4.61 7.53 7.51
C THR A 62 4.62 8.07 8.94
N ASN A 63 4.73 9.40 9.11
CA ASN A 63 4.89 10.02 10.44
C ASN A 63 3.93 11.20 10.63
N PRO A 64 2.89 11.07 11.50
CA PRO A 64 1.91 12.14 11.73
C PRO A 64 2.50 13.41 12.38
N ALA A 65 3.70 13.34 12.98
CA ALA A 65 4.38 14.53 13.49
C ALA A 65 4.70 15.56 12.39
N SER A 66 4.80 15.10 11.11
CA SER A 66 5.05 15.97 9.96
C SER A 66 3.92 16.96 9.71
N TYR A 67 2.69 16.66 10.14
CA TYR A 67 1.53 17.54 9.91
C TYR A 67 1.68 18.88 10.63
N GLY A 68 2.37 18.91 11.80
CA GLY A 68 2.67 20.14 12.53
C GLY A 68 3.60 21.12 11.80
N ASN A 69 4.24 20.68 10.70
CA ASN A 69 5.15 21.50 9.90
C ASN A 69 4.48 22.06 8.63
N LEU A 70 3.24 21.68 8.34
CA LEU A 70 2.53 22.18 7.17
C LEU A 70 2.33 23.69 7.24
N SER A 71 2.67 24.39 6.18
CA SER A 71 2.46 25.83 5.99
C SER A 71 1.48 26.11 4.83
N TRP A 72 1.12 25.07 4.09
CA TRP A 72 0.20 25.11 2.95
C TRP A 72 -0.92 24.10 3.15
N THR A 73 -2.12 24.48 2.76
CA THR A 73 -3.22 23.51 2.60
C THR A 73 -2.90 22.66 1.37
N THR A 74 -2.82 21.36 1.57
CA THR A 74 -2.33 20.41 0.58
C THR A 74 -3.40 19.37 0.29
N TYR A 75 -3.93 19.35 -0.91
CA TYR A 75 -4.78 18.27 -1.42
C TYR A 75 -3.92 17.27 -2.17
N VAL A 76 -4.04 16.02 -1.85
CA VAL A 76 -3.33 14.95 -2.56
C VAL A 76 -4.30 13.88 -3.02
N PHE A 77 -4.08 13.46 -4.26
CA PHE A 77 -4.83 12.38 -4.90
C PHE A 77 -3.83 11.48 -5.61
N SER A 78 -3.94 10.17 -5.46
CA SER A 78 -3.00 9.24 -6.10
C SER A 78 -3.68 7.96 -6.54
N GLY A 79 -3.25 7.49 -7.70
CA GLY A 79 -3.54 6.16 -8.23
C GLY A 79 -2.29 5.55 -8.86
N GLY A 80 -2.34 4.28 -9.11
CA GLY A 80 -1.23 3.56 -9.70
C GLY A 80 -1.67 2.29 -10.42
N ASN A 81 -0.74 1.75 -11.17
CA ASN A 81 -0.83 0.45 -11.81
C ASN A 81 0.33 -0.41 -11.34
N LYS A 82 0.04 -1.65 -10.92
CA LYS A 82 1.02 -2.69 -10.61
C LYS A 82 0.91 -3.78 -11.66
N THR A 83 1.99 -4.05 -12.38
CA THR A 83 2.12 -5.17 -13.29
C THR A 83 3.04 -6.20 -12.67
N ASN A 84 2.55 -7.43 -12.49
CA ASN A 84 3.28 -8.56 -11.98
C ASN A 84 3.58 -9.55 -13.10
N VAL A 85 4.83 -9.99 -13.18
CA VAL A 85 5.23 -11.17 -13.94
C VAL A 85 5.48 -12.28 -12.91
N VAL A 86 4.63 -13.27 -12.93
CA VAL A 86 4.59 -14.40 -11.99
C VAL A 86 5.27 -15.58 -12.67
N ASP A 87 6.19 -16.23 -11.98
CA ASP A 87 7.02 -17.34 -12.47
C ASP A 87 6.96 -18.49 -11.46
N ASP A 88 6.47 -19.65 -11.88
CA ASP A 88 6.40 -20.88 -11.07
C ASP A 88 7.58 -21.84 -11.33
N GLY A 89 8.56 -21.39 -12.13
CA GLY A 89 9.73 -22.18 -12.54
C GLY A 89 9.54 -22.92 -13.88
N GLU A 90 8.33 -23.13 -14.35
CA GLU A 90 8.00 -23.77 -15.63
C GLU A 90 7.29 -22.79 -16.57
N ASN A 91 6.39 -21.97 -16.03
CA ASN A 91 5.54 -21.06 -16.77
C ASN A 91 5.64 -19.63 -16.25
N GLN A 92 5.39 -18.67 -17.13
CA GLN A 92 5.31 -17.26 -16.75
C GLN A 92 3.97 -16.68 -17.19
N GLN A 93 3.35 -15.93 -16.27
CA GLN A 93 2.11 -15.21 -16.53
C GLN A 93 2.26 -13.75 -16.13
N THR A 94 1.73 -12.85 -16.96
CA THR A 94 1.69 -11.41 -16.66
C THR A 94 0.28 -11.01 -16.29
N SER A 95 0.14 -10.30 -15.18
CA SER A 95 -1.11 -9.72 -14.72
C SER A 95 -0.93 -8.27 -14.32
N SER A 96 -2.00 -7.48 -14.36
CA SER A 96 -1.93 -6.05 -14.05
C SER A 96 -3.18 -5.61 -13.30
N ALA A 97 -2.98 -4.76 -12.30
CA ALA A 97 -4.07 -4.18 -11.52
C ALA A 97 -3.86 -2.67 -11.35
N ALA A 98 -4.94 -1.91 -11.47
CA ALA A 98 -4.94 -0.46 -11.28
C ALA A 98 -5.83 -0.10 -10.09
N ALA A 99 -5.34 0.76 -9.20
CA ALA A 99 -6.09 1.17 -8.02
C ALA A 99 -5.88 2.65 -7.69
N LEU A 100 -6.93 3.25 -7.09
CA LEU A 100 -6.82 4.49 -6.35
C LEU A 100 -6.16 4.19 -5.01
N THR A 101 -5.00 4.83 -4.73
CA THR A 101 -4.23 4.52 -3.52
C THR A 101 -4.58 5.40 -2.34
N TYR A 102 -4.78 6.70 -2.58
CA TYR A 102 -5.22 7.62 -1.54
C TYR A 102 -5.84 8.91 -2.07
N ILE A 103 -6.70 9.49 -1.23
CA ILE A 103 -7.16 10.87 -1.32
C ILE A 103 -6.99 11.47 0.08
N ALA A 104 -6.28 12.59 0.21
CA ALA A 104 -6.09 13.22 1.50
C ALA A 104 -5.99 14.74 1.42
N LEU A 105 -6.24 15.38 2.54
CA LEU A 105 -6.14 16.81 2.74
C LEU A 105 -5.36 17.11 4.01
N GLY A 106 -4.33 17.95 3.89
CA GLY A 106 -3.58 18.52 5.00
C GLY A 106 -3.89 20.00 5.15
N ILE A 107 -4.16 20.44 6.37
CA ILE A 107 -4.55 21.82 6.68
C ILE A 107 -3.65 22.37 7.79
N PRO A 108 -2.85 23.41 7.53
CA PRO A 108 -2.17 24.14 8.60
C PRO A 108 -3.22 24.91 9.43
N VAL A 109 -3.19 24.75 10.75
CA VAL A 109 -4.12 25.44 11.67
C VAL A 109 -3.51 26.75 12.15
N ASN A 110 -2.30 26.71 12.67
CA ASN A 110 -1.52 27.87 13.13
C ASN A 110 -0.05 27.56 12.94
N GLY A 111 0.74 28.19 12.22
CA GLY A 111 2.17 28.03 11.94
C GLY A 111 2.98 26.84 12.51
N ASN A 112 2.47 26.16 13.54
CA ASN A 112 3.02 24.99 14.25
C ASN A 112 2.02 23.87 14.53
N GLN A 113 0.82 23.94 13.96
CA GLN A 113 -0.20 22.90 14.09
C GLN A 113 -0.76 22.56 12.72
N GLY A 114 -1.02 21.30 12.49
CA GLY A 114 -1.66 20.84 11.27
C GLY A 114 -2.56 19.66 11.50
N LEU A 115 -3.59 19.58 10.69
CA LEU A 115 -4.52 18.47 10.59
C LEU A 115 -4.34 17.79 9.25
N ALA A 116 -4.51 16.48 9.21
CA ALA A 116 -4.61 15.72 7.99
C ALA A 116 -5.75 14.71 8.09
N PHE A 117 -6.49 14.53 7.02
CA PHE A 117 -7.50 13.49 6.94
C PHE A 117 -7.61 12.95 5.50
N GLY A 118 -8.07 11.73 5.37
CA GLY A 118 -8.17 11.11 4.05
C GLY A 118 -8.65 9.68 4.07
N LEU A 119 -8.72 9.14 2.86
CA LEU A 119 -9.03 7.74 2.56
C LEU A 119 -7.81 7.12 1.90
N GLN A 120 -7.42 5.92 2.32
CA GLN A 120 -6.30 5.17 1.77
C GLN A 120 -6.69 3.71 1.57
N LEU A 121 -6.18 3.10 0.51
CA LEU A 121 -6.18 1.64 0.35
C LEU A 121 -5.25 1.03 1.41
N ASN A 122 -5.72 0.05 2.16
CA ASN A 122 -4.99 -0.58 3.27
C ASN A 122 -4.49 -1.98 2.93
N THR A 123 -5.37 -2.86 2.42
CA THR A 123 -4.99 -4.16 1.86
C THR A 123 -5.69 -4.39 0.54
N ALA A 124 -5.11 -5.22 -0.31
CA ALA A 124 -5.67 -5.56 -1.61
C ALA A 124 -5.64 -7.07 -1.82
N VAL A 125 -6.75 -7.64 -2.23
CA VAL A 125 -6.90 -9.03 -2.64
C VAL A 125 -7.24 -9.06 -4.13
N GLY A 126 -6.53 -9.89 -4.89
CA GLY A 126 -6.80 -10.09 -6.31
C GLY A 126 -5.91 -11.20 -6.83
N TYR A 127 -6.46 -12.40 -6.95
CA TYR A 127 -5.77 -13.55 -7.50
C TYR A 127 -6.75 -14.44 -8.26
N SER A 128 -6.22 -15.13 -9.26
CA SER A 128 -6.87 -16.21 -9.98
C SER A 128 -5.81 -17.26 -10.28
N LEU A 129 -5.82 -18.33 -9.50
CA LEU A 129 -4.82 -19.39 -9.56
C LEU A 129 -5.49 -20.68 -10.03
N LEU A 130 -4.76 -21.45 -10.82
CA LEU A 130 -5.15 -22.77 -11.31
C LEU A 130 -4.09 -23.77 -10.92
N ASP A 131 -4.48 -24.82 -10.21
CA ASP A 131 -3.65 -25.97 -9.91
C ASP A 131 -4.20 -27.19 -10.65
N GLN A 132 -3.33 -27.93 -11.34
CA GLN A 132 -3.68 -29.07 -12.16
C GLN A 132 -2.83 -30.28 -11.78
N THR A 133 -3.51 -31.36 -11.41
CA THR A 133 -2.87 -32.63 -11.10
C THR A 133 -3.13 -33.59 -12.26
N PHE A 134 -2.10 -34.29 -12.70
CA PHE A 134 -2.16 -35.26 -13.77
C PHE A 134 -1.93 -36.68 -13.22
N ASP A 135 -2.62 -37.66 -13.78
CA ASP A 135 -2.41 -39.07 -13.48
C ASP A 135 -1.10 -39.59 -14.10
N GLU A 136 -0.73 -40.83 -13.73
CA GLU A 136 0.49 -41.49 -14.24
C GLU A 136 0.51 -41.60 -15.80
N ASP A 137 -0.65 -41.63 -16.43
CA ASP A 137 -0.81 -41.65 -17.90
C ASP A 137 -0.73 -40.27 -18.56
N GLY A 138 -0.52 -39.19 -17.77
CA GLY A 138 -0.52 -37.83 -18.27
C GLY A 138 -1.91 -37.22 -18.53
N THR A 139 -2.97 -37.93 -18.08
CA THR A 139 -4.34 -37.41 -18.19
C THR A 139 -4.66 -36.48 -17.02
N LEU A 140 -5.32 -35.37 -17.28
CA LEU A 140 -5.75 -34.42 -16.26
C LEU A 140 -6.69 -35.11 -15.27
N ALA A 141 -6.27 -35.27 -14.00
CA ALA A 141 -7.00 -35.92 -12.93
C ALA A 141 -7.85 -34.95 -12.11
N GLU A 142 -7.28 -33.81 -11.76
CA GLU A 142 -7.92 -32.86 -10.85
C GLU A 142 -7.57 -31.41 -11.22
N ILE A 143 -8.53 -30.50 -11.05
CA ILE A 143 -8.37 -29.05 -11.24
C ILE A 143 -8.87 -28.35 -10.00
N ASP A 144 -7.99 -27.60 -9.35
CA ASP A 144 -8.31 -26.66 -8.31
C ASP A 144 -8.20 -25.23 -8.81
N ARG A 145 -9.24 -24.44 -8.60
CA ARG A 145 -9.22 -23.00 -8.90
C ARG A 145 -9.42 -22.19 -7.63
N TYR A 146 -8.54 -21.22 -7.44
CA TYR A 146 -8.57 -20.28 -6.36
C TYR A 146 -8.79 -18.90 -6.93
N TYR A 147 -9.87 -18.25 -6.55
CA TYR A 147 -10.18 -16.88 -6.93
C TYR A 147 -10.42 -16.05 -5.68
N GLY A 148 -9.89 -14.83 -5.65
CA GLY A 148 -10.17 -13.88 -4.58
C GLY A 148 -10.16 -12.46 -5.09
N ASN A 149 -11.01 -11.64 -4.49
CA ASN A 149 -11.16 -10.23 -4.80
C ASN A 149 -11.51 -9.43 -3.54
N GLY A 150 -11.22 -8.13 -3.56
CA GLY A 150 -11.57 -7.22 -2.48
C GLY A 150 -10.38 -6.60 -1.77
N GLY A 151 -10.51 -6.41 -0.45
CA GLY A 151 -9.50 -5.79 0.39
C GLY A 151 -10.08 -4.80 1.38
N THR A 152 -9.22 -4.06 2.05
CA THR A 152 -9.63 -3.09 3.06
C THR A 152 -9.15 -1.68 2.71
N ASN A 153 -9.95 -0.70 3.08
CA ASN A 153 -9.64 0.71 3.04
C ASN A 153 -9.54 1.26 4.47
N ARG A 154 -8.91 2.42 4.63
CA ARG A 154 -8.90 3.13 5.90
C ARG A 154 -9.23 4.60 5.71
N VAL A 155 -10.06 5.14 6.59
CA VAL A 155 -10.25 6.59 6.77
C VAL A 155 -9.44 7.01 7.97
N PHE A 156 -8.66 8.07 7.86
CA PHE A 156 -7.81 8.55 8.95
C PHE A 156 -8.02 10.02 9.25
N LEU A 157 -7.77 10.40 10.49
CA LEU A 157 -7.67 11.76 10.99
C LEU A 157 -6.39 11.88 11.81
N GLY A 158 -5.51 12.79 11.41
CA GLY A 158 -4.23 13.04 12.06
C GLY A 158 -4.09 14.49 12.52
N TYR A 159 -3.37 14.67 13.61
CA TYR A 159 -3.00 15.96 14.16
C TYR A 159 -1.51 15.97 14.47
N GLY A 160 -0.83 17.06 14.11
CA GLY A 160 0.57 17.30 14.40
C GLY A 160 0.80 18.65 15.07
N TYR A 161 1.73 18.67 16.02
CA TYR A 161 2.15 19.88 16.73
C TYR A 161 3.67 20.02 16.74
N LYS A 162 4.16 21.17 16.30
CA LYS A 162 5.58 21.53 16.31
C LYS A 162 5.91 22.42 17.51
N PHE A 163 6.78 21.94 18.38
CA PHE A 163 7.29 22.67 19.54
C PHE A 163 8.41 23.64 19.15
N PRO A 164 8.68 24.68 19.98
CA PRO A 164 9.71 25.69 19.70
C PRO A 164 11.14 25.12 19.58
N PHE A 165 11.43 23.97 20.21
CA PHE A 165 12.76 23.33 20.23
C PHE A 165 12.96 22.30 19.10
N ASN A 166 12.34 22.53 17.94
CA ASN A 166 12.45 21.69 16.72
C ASN A 166 11.98 20.23 16.89
N LEU A 167 11.23 19.93 17.92
CA LEU A 167 10.51 18.67 18.09
C LEU A 167 9.09 18.82 17.57
N SER A 168 8.61 17.87 16.80
CA SER A 168 7.20 17.75 16.43
C SER A 168 6.66 16.44 16.96
N LEU A 169 5.42 16.44 17.45
CA LEU A 169 4.69 15.25 17.85
C LEU A 169 3.40 15.13 17.02
N GLY A 170 2.94 13.92 16.82
CA GLY A 170 1.73 13.68 16.05
C GLY A 170 0.97 12.46 16.54
N LEU A 171 -0.32 12.49 16.29
CA LEU A 171 -1.28 11.43 16.54
C LEU A 171 -2.14 11.25 15.32
N GLU A 172 -2.42 10.01 14.93
CA GLU A 172 -3.36 9.65 13.88
C GLU A 172 -4.28 8.54 14.37
N LEU A 173 -5.57 8.73 14.16
CA LEU A 173 -6.62 7.74 14.39
C LEU A 173 -7.16 7.31 13.03
N ALA A 174 -7.34 6.01 12.82
CA ALA A 174 -7.94 5.52 11.60
C ALA A 174 -8.95 4.41 11.86
N TYR A 175 -9.93 4.33 10.97
CA TYR A 175 -10.92 3.27 10.91
C TYR A 175 -10.71 2.46 9.63
N VAL A 176 -10.45 1.17 9.79
CA VAL A 176 -10.26 0.19 8.72
C VAL A 176 -11.59 -0.50 8.44
N PHE A 177 -11.94 -0.65 7.18
CA PHE A 177 -13.15 -1.33 6.71
C PHE A 177 -12.97 -1.89 5.31
N GLY A 178 -13.69 -2.96 4.98
CA GLY A 178 -13.69 -3.56 3.65
C GLY A 178 -14.28 -4.94 3.63
N SER A 179 -14.33 -5.55 2.43
CA SER A 179 -14.79 -6.91 2.21
C SER A 179 -13.79 -7.71 1.38
N ILE A 180 -13.79 -9.01 1.60
CA ILE A 180 -12.98 -9.98 0.86
C ILE A 180 -13.89 -11.13 0.47
N ASP A 181 -13.89 -11.44 -0.83
CA ASP A 181 -14.61 -12.54 -1.43
C ASP A 181 -13.58 -13.58 -1.90
N LYS A 182 -13.72 -14.82 -1.44
CA LYS A 182 -12.87 -15.96 -1.82
C LYS A 182 -13.72 -17.07 -2.39
N ASN A 183 -13.27 -17.65 -3.48
CA ASN A 183 -13.92 -18.78 -4.13
C ASN A 183 -12.87 -19.85 -4.41
N VAL A 184 -13.13 -21.06 -3.95
CA VAL A 184 -12.31 -22.25 -4.22
C VAL A 184 -13.19 -23.28 -4.85
N SER A 185 -12.84 -23.75 -6.06
CA SER A 185 -13.56 -24.81 -6.74
C SER A 185 -12.63 -25.98 -7.05
N ASN A 186 -13.10 -27.19 -6.80
CA ASN A 186 -12.41 -28.43 -7.10
C ASN A 186 -13.22 -29.24 -8.10
N ARG A 187 -12.56 -29.79 -9.12
CA ARG A 187 -13.12 -30.68 -10.12
C ARG A 187 -12.20 -31.87 -10.34
N ARG A 188 -12.78 -33.07 -10.32
CA ARG A 188 -12.08 -34.30 -10.67
C ARG A 188 -12.57 -34.83 -11.99
N ASN A 189 -11.65 -35.35 -12.77
CA ASN A 189 -11.98 -36.08 -13.97
C ASN A 189 -12.84 -37.31 -13.61
N GLU A 190 -13.75 -37.73 -14.47
CA GLU A 190 -14.67 -38.85 -14.27
C GLU A 190 -15.71 -38.65 -13.16
N VAL A 191 -15.69 -37.54 -12.41
CA VAL A 191 -16.71 -37.19 -11.43
C VAL A 191 -17.62 -36.11 -11.97
N GLN A 192 -18.94 -36.38 -11.99
CA GLN A 192 -19.94 -35.46 -12.57
C GLN A 192 -20.13 -34.21 -11.71
N LEU A 193 -19.87 -34.30 -10.40
CA LEU A 193 -20.06 -33.21 -9.47
C LEU A 193 -18.70 -32.64 -9.03
N GLY A 194 -18.53 -31.34 -9.19
CA GLY A 194 -17.48 -30.58 -8.53
C GLY A 194 -17.93 -30.04 -7.17
N THR A 195 -17.01 -29.55 -6.38
CA THR A 195 -17.28 -28.84 -5.13
C THR A 195 -16.82 -27.39 -5.21
N GLN A 196 -17.57 -26.48 -4.59
CA GLN A 196 -17.24 -25.07 -4.54
C GLN A 196 -17.44 -24.52 -3.14
N ALA A 197 -16.42 -23.83 -2.63
CA ALA A 197 -16.48 -23.11 -1.38
C ALA A 197 -16.45 -21.60 -1.67
N LEU A 198 -17.51 -20.90 -1.28
CA LEU A 198 -17.58 -19.44 -1.30
C LEU A 198 -17.39 -18.92 0.11
N THR A 199 -16.58 -17.88 0.27
CA THR A 199 -16.36 -17.20 1.54
C THR A 199 -16.45 -15.70 1.30
N ASP A 200 -17.48 -15.06 1.87
CA ASP A 200 -17.68 -13.64 1.84
C ASP A 200 -17.44 -13.08 3.24
N SER A 201 -16.55 -12.13 3.39
CA SER A 201 -16.22 -11.58 4.70
C SER A 201 -16.13 -10.05 4.72
N ASN A 202 -16.48 -9.48 5.86
CA ASN A 202 -16.39 -8.06 6.15
C ASN A 202 -15.41 -7.84 7.31
N ILE A 203 -14.43 -6.97 7.08
CA ILE A 203 -13.36 -6.63 8.02
C ILE A 203 -13.53 -5.20 8.50
N LYS A 204 -13.41 -5.01 9.83
CA LYS A 204 -13.46 -3.67 10.44
C LYS A 204 -12.64 -3.58 11.72
N GLY A 205 -12.12 -2.38 11.99
CA GLY A 205 -11.41 -2.09 13.23
C GLY A 205 -10.83 -0.69 13.25
N THR A 206 -10.18 -0.35 14.35
CA THR A 206 -9.56 0.96 14.56
C THR A 206 -8.06 0.79 14.76
N THR A 207 -7.28 1.75 14.27
CA THR A 207 -5.83 1.79 14.45
C THR A 207 -5.41 3.16 14.95
N VAL A 208 -4.33 3.20 15.73
CA VAL A 208 -3.74 4.44 16.27
C VAL A 208 -2.27 4.48 15.92
N LYS A 209 -1.82 5.62 15.39
CA LYS A 209 -0.41 5.87 15.08
C LYS A 209 0.07 7.09 15.85
N LEU A 210 1.23 6.96 16.49
CA LEU A 210 1.94 8.05 17.14
C LEU A 210 3.19 8.39 16.32
N GLY A 211 3.57 9.66 16.35
CA GLY A 211 4.75 10.12 15.64
C GLY A 211 5.55 11.14 16.44
N ALA A 212 6.86 11.10 16.26
CA ALA A 212 7.79 12.12 16.74
C ALA A 212 8.80 12.43 15.63
N HIS A 213 9.14 13.70 15.51
CA HIS A 213 10.12 14.17 14.52
C HIS A 213 10.98 15.26 15.15
N TYR A 214 12.30 15.14 15.03
CA TYR A 214 13.27 16.09 15.55
C TYR A 214 14.20 16.58 14.44
N VAL A 215 14.45 17.89 14.40
CA VAL A 215 15.37 18.52 13.45
C VAL A 215 16.51 19.18 14.20
N GLN A 216 17.73 18.74 13.95
CA GLN A 216 18.95 19.36 14.47
C GLN A 216 19.66 20.10 13.36
N ASN A 217 19.79 21.41 13.49
CA ASN A 217 20.61 22.21 12.59
C ASN A 217 22.09 21.92 12.87
N LEU A 218 22.79 21.35 11.91
CA LEU A 218 24.24 21.07 12.01
C LEU A 218 25.06 22.31 11.63
N ASN A 219 24.57 23.07 10.65
CA ASN A 219 25.09 24.39 10.27
C ASN A 219 23.97 25.20 9.60
N GLU A 220 24.29 26.38 9.02
CA GLU A 220 23.31 27.26 8.38
C GLU A 220 22.49 26.62 7.24
N LYS A 221 23.00 25.53 6.64
CA LYS A 221 22.33 24.86 5.48
C LYS A 221 21.98 23.41 5.74
N LEU A 222 22.76 22.73 6.58
CA LEU A 222 22.66 21.30 6.76
C LEU A 222 21.88 20.94 8.01
N ASN A 223 20.83 20.14 7.86
CA ASN A 223 19.97 19.68 8.91
C ASN A 223 20.05 18.15 9.04
N LEU A 224 20.16 17.65 10.25
CA LEU A 224 19.91 16.25 10.61
C LEU A 224 18.44 16.13 10.99
N LYS A 225 17.74 15.16 10.40
CA LYS A 225 16.32 14.89 10.65
C LYS A 225 16.19 13.47 11.19
N ILE A 226 15.49 13.33 12.30
CA ILE A 226 15.22 12.04 12.95
C ILE A 226 13.72 11.91 13.11
N GLY A 227 13.18 10.77 12.73
CA GLY A 227 11.77 10.47 12.83
C GLY A 227 11.52 9.11 13.46
N VAL A 228 10.51 9.05 14.32
CA VAL A 228 10.00 7.82 14.92
C VAL A 228 8.49 7.81 14.73
N ALA A 229 7.95 6.70 14.22
CA ALA A 229 6.51 6.48 14.18
C ALA A 229 6.18 5.09 14.73
N VAL A 230 5.07 4.99 15.42
CA VAL A 230 4.62 3.76 16.06
C VAL A 230 3.14 3.56 15.78
N ASP A 231 2.80 2.51 15.04
CA ASP A 231 1.43 2.00 14.98
C ASP A 231 1.20 1.15 16.23
N LEU A 232 0.25 1.54 17.06
CA LEU A 232 -0.08 0.78 18.28
C LEU A 232 -0.74 -0.54 17.94
N GLU A 233 -0.67 -1.49 18.87
CA GLU A 233 -1.37 -2.76 18.73
C GLU A 233 -2.85 -2.52 18.44
N SER A 234 -3.37 -3.24 17.44
CA SER A 234 -4.75 -3.11 17.00
C SER A 234 -5.37 -4.48 16.68
N THR A 235 -6.68 -4.54 16.79
CA THR A 235 -7.46 -5.73 16.50
C THR A 235 -8.53 -5.41 15.47
N LEU A 236 -8.47 -6.10 14.34
CA LEU A 236 -9.52 -6.07 13.32
C LEU A 236 -10.41 -7.28 13.53
N LYS A 237 -11.71 -7.07 13.39
CA LYS A 237 -12.73 -8.15 13.44
C LYS A 237 -13.16 -8.45 12.01
N GLU A 238 -13.16 -9.71 11.67
CA GLU A 238 -13.68 -10.25 10.44
C GLU A 238 -14.93 -11.07 10.75
N LYS A 239 -16.01 -10.83 10.01
CA LYS A 239 -17.24 -11.60 10.05
C LYS A 239 -17.65 -11.97 8.66
N GLY A 240 -18.04 -13.20 8.44
CA GLY A 240 -18.42 -13.66 7.13
C GLY A 240 -19.28 -14.90 7.15
N ASP A 241 -19.67 -15.27 5.94
CA ASP A 241 -20.46 -16.45 5.63
C ASP A 241 -19.61 -17.37 4.75
N GLN A 242 -19.68 -18.66 5.02
CA GLN A 242 -19.04 -19.69 4.21
C GLN A 242 -20.10 -20.64 3.67
N LEU A 243 -20.11 -20.83 2.36
CA LEU A 243 -21.04 -21.73 1.68
C LEU A 243 -20.23 -22.78 0.90
N LEU A 244 -20.43 -24.04 1.24
CA LEU A 244 -19.90 -25.20 0.51
C LEU A 244 -21.03 -25.93 -0.19
N TYR A 245 -20.91 -26.10 -1.50
CA TYR A 245 -21.93 -26.78 -2.31
C TYR A 245 -21.32 -27.63 -3.42
N THR A 246 -22.11 -28.56 -3.95
CA THR A 246 -21.77 -29.29 -5.18
C THR A 246 -22.38 -28.63 -6.39
N PHE A 247 -21.70 -28.72 -7.51
CA PHE A 247 -22.18 -28.22 -8.80
C PHE A 247 -21.93 -29.23 -9.94
N ILE A 248 -22.73 -29.16 -11.00
CA ILE A 248 -22.50 -29.99 -12.19
C ILE A 248 -21.31 -29.44 -12.97
N ASN A 249 -20.38 -30.34 -13.32
CA ASN A 249 -19.26 -30.04 -14.18
C ASN A 249 -19.72 -29.97 -15.63
N ALA A 250 -20.22 -28.79 -16.08
CA ALA A 250 -20.74 -28.58 -17.45
C ALA A 250 -19.65 -28.16 -18.45
N GLY A 251 -18.38 -28.19 -18.04
CA GLY A 251 -17.24 -27.79 -18.89
C GLY A 251 -16.95 -26.31 -18.96
N ASP A 252 -17.84 -25.47 -18.47
CA ASP A 252 -17.64 -24.04 -18.25
C ASP A 252 -17.59 -23.70 -16.75
N ASP A 253 -17.17 -22.48 -16.42
CA ASP A 253 -16.98 -22.05 -15.02
C ASP A 253 -18.31 -21.72 -14.29
N SER A 254 -19.43 -21.85 -14.94
CA SER A 254 -20.77 -21.53 -14.44
C SER A 254 -21.52 -22.78 -13.96
N GLY A 255 -20.96 -23.50 -12.99
CA GLY A 255 -21.65 -24.65 -12.38
C GLY A 255 -22.88 -24.19 -11.58
N PHE A 256 -24.07 -24.73 -11.93
CA PHE A 256 -25.27 -24.50 -11.11
C PHE A 256 -25.16 -25.27 -9.79
N PRO A 257 -25.42 -24.63 -8.62
CA PRO A 257 -25.45 -25.33 -7.35
C PRO A 257 -26.54 -26.41 -7.36
N ILE A 258 -26.16 -27.61 -6.97
CA ILE A 258 -27.06 -28.77 -6.92
C ILE A 258 -27.47 -29.06 -5.49
N ASP A 259 -26.50 -29.16 -4.58
CA ASP A 259 -26.76 -29.47 -3.17
C ASP A 259 -25.81 -28.67 -2.29
N THR A 260 -26.36 -28.11 -1.22
CA THR A 260 -25.59 -27.36 -0.21
C THR A 260 -25.08 -28.35 0.82
N LEU A 261 -23.76 -28.52 0.89
CA LEU A 261 -23.09 -29.39 1.84
C LEU A 261 -22.93 -28.74 3.22
N ASN A 262 -22.62 -27.45 3.24
CA ASN A 262 -22.48 -26.69 4.46
C ASN A 262 -22.78 -25.20 4.23
N SER A 263 -23.34 -24.54 5.25
CA SER A 263 -23.58 -23.09 5.26
C SER A 263 -23.40 -22.58 6.68
N ASP A 264 -22.26 -21.95 6.94
CA ASP A 264 -21.88 -21.47 8.27
C ASP A 264 -21.54 -20.00 8.25
N THR A 265 -21.77 -19.35 9.39
CA THR A 265 -21.25 -18.01 9.68
C THR A 265 -19.99 -18.13 10.53
N PHE A 266 -19.01 -17.28 10.30
CA PHE A 266 -17.79 -17.28 11.11
C PHE A 266 -17.43 -15.88 11.63
N THR A 267 -16.61 -15.87 12.67
CA THR A 267 -15.98 -14.66 13.18
C THR A 267 -14.51 -14.96 13.43
N SER A 268 -13.64 -14.15 12.82
CA SER A 268 -12.20 -14.20 13.02
C SER A 268 -11.68 -12.90 13.65
N THR A 269 -10.54 -13.00 14.26
CA THR A 269 -9.83 -11.87 14.85
C THR A 269 -8.44 -11.79 14.26
N ILE A 270 -8.09 -10.62 13.77
CA ILE A 270 -6.78 -10.31 13.19
C ILE A 270 -6.10 -9.30 14.10
N LYS A 271 -5.07 -9.75 14.81
CA LYS A 271 -4.29 -8.92 15.71
C LYS A 271 -3.03 -8.43 14.99
N SER A 272 -2.89 -7.12 14.87
CA SER A 272 -1.70 -6.45 14.37
C SER A 272 -0.90 -5.94 15.56
N PRO A 273 0.27 -6.54 15.86
CA PRO A 273 1.13 -6.07 16.93
C PRO A 273 1.71 -4.69 16.64
N LEU A 274 2.36 -4.11 17.63
CA LEU A 274 3.05 -2.84 17.53
C LEU A 274 4.06 -2.85 16.38
N LYS A 275 3.93 -1.86 15.46
CA LYS A 275 4.83 -1.63 14.34
C LYS A 275 5.60 -0.34 14.56
N THR A 276 6.93 -0.41 14.48
CA THR A 276 7.82 0.73 14.74
C THR A 276 8.58 1.10 13.49
N VAL A 277 8.65 2.39 13.20
CA VAL A 277 9.44 3.00 12.13
C VAL A 277 10.48 3.90 12.77
N LEU A 278 11.75 3.64 12.49
CA LEU A 278 12.89 4.48 12.87
C LEU A 278 13.53 5.03 11.61
N SER A 279 13.66 6.34 11.51
CA SER A 279 14.17 6.97 10.30
C SER A 279 15.12 8.11 10.67
N ALA A 280 16.21 8.22 9.92
CA ALA A 280 17.17 9.32 10.06
C ALA A 280 17.74 9.69 8.70
N GLY A 281 18.07 10.96 8.55
CA GLY A 281 18.72 11.46 7.35
C GLY A 281 19.19 12.89 7.50
N PHE A 282 19.93 13.36 6.54
CA PHE A 282 20.48 14.71 6.54
C PHE A 282 20.37 15.34 5.15
N GLY A 283 20.35 16.65 5.11
CA GLY A 283 20.20 17.38 3.86
C GLY A 283 20.09 18.90 4.03
N GLU A 284 19.96 19.56 2.90
CA GLU A 284 19.66 20.98 2.80
C GLU A 284 18.18 21.13 2.41
N ASP A 285 17.40 21.88 3.19
CA ASP A 285 15.97 22.03 2.97
C ASP A 285 15.66 22.49 1.55
N ASN A 286 14.64 21.86 0.93
CA ASN A 286 14.18 22.12 -0.42
C ASN A 286 15.24 21.93 -1.54
N LYS A 287 16.37 21.31 -1.25
CA LYS A 287 17.43 21.09 -2.23
C LYS A 287 17.85 19.63 -2.35
N TRP A 288 18.24 19.01 -1.27
CA TRP A 288 18.59 17.60 -1.26
C TRP A 288 18.44 16.98 0.13
N PHE A 289 18.20 15.70 0.15
CA PHE A 289 18.11 14.90 1.36
C PHE A 289 18.54 13.47 1.04
N ILE A 290 19.25 12.83 1.96
CA ILE A 290 19.53 11.41 1.94
C ILE A 290 19.29 10.85 3.33
N GLY A 291 18.72 9.65 3.41
CA GLY A 291 18.44 9.02 4.69
C GLY A 291 18.22 7.52 4.60
N ALA A 292 17.99 6.94 5.76
CA ALA A 292 17.65 5.53 5.92
C ALA A 292 16.49 5.38 6.89
N GLU A 293 15.74 4.31 6.71
CA GLU A 293 14.59 3.93 7.53
C GLU A 293 14.62 2.43 7.83
N TYR A 294 14.32 2.08 9.05
CA TYR A 294 14.10 0.70 9.49
C TYR A 294 12.73 0.56 10.12
N THR A 295 11.93 -0.33 9.55
CA THR A 295 10.58 -0.65 10.04
C THR A 295 10.58 -2.09 10.52
N PHE A 296 9.96 -2.35 11.68
CA PHE A 296 9.82 -3.71 12.20
C PHE A 296 8.51 -3.90 12.96
N GLN A 297 8.03 -5.14 12.95
CA GLN A 297 6.79 -5.56 13.60
C GLN A 297 6.89 -7.03 14.00
N ASN A 298 6.28 -7.42 15.13
CA ASN A 298 6.09 -8.81 15.50
C ASN A 298 5.07 -9.50 14.55
N PRO A 299 5.00 -10.83 14.55
CA PRO A 299 4.09 -11.57 13.68
C PRO A 299 2.64 -11.13 13.80
N LEU A 300 1.93 -11.08 12.68
CA LEU A 300 0.48 -10.95 12.67
C LEU A 300 -0.15 -12.24 13.25
N GLU A 301 -1.19 -12.10 14.05
CA GLU A 301 -1.90 -13.21 14.64
C GLU A 301 -3.32 -13.29 14.06
N PHE A 302 -3.69 -14.46 13.55
CA PHE A 302 -5.01 -14.77 13.02
C PHE A 302 -5.65 -15.85 13.88
N THR A 303 -6.85 -15.61 14.39
CA THR A 303 -7.54 -16.55 15.28
C THR A 303 -9.00 -16.67 14.94
N GLY A 304 -9.52 -17.91 15.05
CA GLY A 304 -10.92 -18.24 14.80
C GLY A 304 -11.31 -18.34 13.32
N GLY A 305 -12.51 -18.85 13.08
CA GLY A 305 -13.13 -18.90 11.75
C GLY A 305 -12.30 -19.64 10.72
N ILE A 306 -12.07 -19.01 9.59
CA ILE A 306 -11.37 -19.61 8.44
C ILE A 306 -9.87 -19.82 8.65
N TYR A 307 -9.30 -19.30 9.74
CA TYR A 307 -7.86 -19.41 10.03
C TYR A 307 -7.52 -20.58 10.95
N GLU A 308 -8.52 -21.34 11.43
CA GLU A 308 -8.30 -22.53 12.23
C GLU A 308 -7.74 -23.68 11.37
N ASN A 309 -6.71 -24.36 11.89
CA ASN A 309 -6.06 -25.51 11.25
C ASN A 309 -5.29 -25.23 9.95
N ILE A 310 -4.89 -23.98 9.69
CA ILE A 310 -4.00 -23.68 8.58
C ILE A 310 -2.55 -24.00 8.99
N ASN A 311 -1.91 -24.95 8.29
CA ASN A 311 -0.56 -25.41 8.61
C ASN A 311 0.47 -25.11 7.51
N PHE A 312 0.02 -24.73 6.30
CA PHE A 312 0.92 -24.55 5.16
C PHE A 312 1.52 -23.13 5.06
N TYR A 313 0.98 -22.17 5.80
CA TYR A 313 1.60 -20.85 5.93
C TYR A 313 1.49 -20.32 7.37
N ARG A 314 2.41 -19.41 7.71
CA ARG A 314 2.38 -18.66 8.98
C ARG A 314 2.96 -17.26 8.75
N TYR A 315 2.72 -16.38 9.69
CA TYR A 315 3.39 -15.09 9.75
C TYR A 315 4.50 -15.12 10.79
N ASP A 316 5.68 -14.63 10.42
CA ASP A 316 6.83 -14.37 11.26
C ASP A 316 7.08 -12.86 11.35
N LYS A 317 8.21 -12.44 11.92
CA LYS A 317 8.56 -11.04 12.10
C LYS A 317 8.71 -10.33 10.75
N PHE A 318 8.00 -9.21 10.63
CA PHE A 318 8.17 -8.29 9.51
C PHE A 318 9.35 -7.34 9.78
N SER A 319 10.16 -7.04 8.75
CA SER A 319 11.14 -5.96 8.77
C SER A 319 11.37 -5.39 7.38
N ASN A 320 11.61 -4.07 7.30
CA ASN A 320 11.96 -3.38 6.06
C ASN A 320 13.10 -2.41 6.32
N ILE A 321 14.14 -2.47 5.49
CA ILE A 321 15.25 -1.52 5.46
C ILE A 321 15.16 -0.74 4.17
N SER A 322 15.18 0.58 4.27
CA SER A 322 15.09 1.50 3.14
C SER A 322 16.21 2.53 3.18
N VAL A 323 16.74 2.84 2.01
CA VAL A 323 17.70 3.95 1.83
C VAL A 323 17.27 4.73 0.61
N GLY A 324 17.24 6.05 0.72
CA GLY A 324 16.83 6.88 -0.39
C GLY A 324 17.01 8.37 -0.15
N GLY A 325 16.59 9.14 -1.14
CA GLY A 325 16.72 10.58 -1.05
C GLY A 325 16.14 11.32 -2.25
N PHE A 326 16.26 12.63 -2.20
CA PHE A 326 15.84 13.50 -3.28
C PHE A 326 16.87 14.61 -3.58
N TYR A 327 16.79 15.13 -4.78
CA TYR A 327 17.58 16.29 -5.24
C TYR A 327 16.74 17.22 -6.10
N THR A 328 16.76 18.53 -5.75
CA THR A 328 16.13 19.62 -6.52
C THR A 328 17.23 20.63 -6.86
N PRO A 329 17.68 20.73 -8.11
CA PRO A 329 18.82 21.57 -8.48
C PRO A 329 18.66 23.03 -8.06
N LYS A 330 17.53 23.66 -8.40
CA LYS A 330 17.23 25.05 -8.06
C LYS A 330 15.71 25.30 -8.09
N MET A 331 15.05 25.16 -6.93
CA MET A 331 13.60 25.27 -6.78
C MET A 331 13.01 26.58 -7.35
N ASN A 332 13.74 27.70 -7.22
CA ASN A 332 13.30 29.04 -7.66
C ASN A 332 13.88 29.44 -9.03
N SER A 333 14.22 28.49 -9.92
CA SER A 333 14.72 28.81 -11.26
C SER A 333 13.60 29.40 -12.12
N LEU A 334 13.83 30.59 -12.68
CA LEU A 334 12.88 31.25 -13.60
C LEU A 334 13.07 30.80 -15.04
N ASN A 335 14.31 30.50 -15.45
CA ASN A 335 14.68 30.26 -16.82
C ASN A 335 14.75 28.79 -17.23
N ASN A 336 14.83 27.87 -16.28
CA ASN A 336 14.96 26.45 -16.59
C ASN A 336 13.98 25.61 -15.73
N TYR A 337 13.02 24.99 -16.41
CA TYR A 337 11.99 24.17 -15.78
C TYR A 337 12.60 22.94 -15.07
N PHE A 338 13.54 22.24 -15.71
CA PHE A 338 14.14 21.02 -15.16
C PHE A 338 14.96 21.25 -13.88
N GLN A 339 15.42 22.47 -13.64
CA GLN A 339 16.06 22.82 -12.37
C GLN A 339 15.10 22.88 -11.20
N ARG A 340 13.80 23.05 -11.43
CA ARG A 340 12.74 23.08 -10.42
C ARG A 340 12.16 21.68 -10.10
N VAL A 341 12.44 20.72 -10.96
CA VAL A 341 12.00 19.33 -10.80
C VAL A 341 12.75 18.72 -9.62
N THR A 342 12.01 18.01 -8.76
CA THR A 342 12.61 17.20 -7.69
C THR A 342 12.75 15.76 -8.19
N TYR A 343 13.96 15.25 -8.19
CA TYR A 343 14.33 13.90 -8.57
C TYR A 343 14.48 13.05 -7.31
N ARG A 344 13.95 11.83 -7.32
CA ARG A 344 13.99 10.90 -6.19
C ARG A 344 14.52 9.55 -6.64
N ALA A 345 15.23 8.88 -5.73
CA ALA A 345 15.63 7.49 -5.90
C ALA A 345 15.77 6.82 -4.54
N GLY A 346 15.60 5.50 -4.53
CA GLY A 346 15.81 4.72 -3.33
C GLY A 346 15.75 3.23 -3.58
N ILE A 347 16.14 2.49 -2.56
CA ILE A 347 16.12 1.02 -2.53
C ILE A 347 15.49 0.56 -1.22
N ASN A 348 14.84 -0.58 -1.25
CA ASN A 348 14.31 -1.23 -0.06
C ASN A 348 14.53 -2.74 -0.12
N TYR A 349 14.68 -3.33 1.06
CA TYR A 349 14.66 -4.77 1.28
C TYR A 349 13.72 -5.09 2.42
N GLN A 350 12.77 -5.98 2.18
CA GLN A 350 11.70 -6.31 3.09
C GLN A 350 11.64 -7.83 3.33
N LYS A 351 11.67 -8.21 4.60
CA LYS A 351 11.17 -9.49 5.05
C LYS A 351 9.66 -9.32 5.30
N THR A 352 8.83 -9.91 4.45
CA THR A 352 7.38 -9.69 4.51
C THR A 352 6.72 -10.27 5.75
N GLY A 353 7.42 -11.20 6.42
CA GLY A 353 6.91 -12.01 7.51
C GLY A 353 6.06 -13.20 7.07
N LEU A 354 5.68 -13.28 5.80
CA LEU A 354 4.97 -14.46 5.28
C LEU A 354 5.97 -15.61 5.07
N VAL A 355 5.64 -16.76 5.62
CA VAL A 355 6.39 -18.02 5.48
C VAL A 355 5.44 -19.07 4.92
N ILE A 356 5.79 -19.68 3.79
CA ILE A 356 5.00 -20.70 3.10
C ILE A 356 5.87 -21.94 2.94
N ASN A 357 5.37 -23.11 3.37
CA ASN A 357 6.13 -24.35 3.34
C ASN A 357 7.56 -24.18 3.91
N ASP A 358 7.66 -23.51 5.08
CA ASP A 358 8.91 -23.17 5.76
C ASP A 358 9.90 -22.30 4.97
N THR A 359 9.43 -21.65 3.91
CA THR A 359 10.24 -20.74 3.08
C THR A 359 9.83 -19.30 3.31
N ASP A 360 10.78 -18.43 3.64
CA ASP A 360 10.55 -16.99 3.85
C ASP A 360 10.27 -16.28 2.53
N ILE A 361 9.21 -15.51 2.47
CA ILE A 361 8.88 -14.64 1.34
C ILE A 361 9.49 -13.26 1.56
N ASN A 362 10.58 -12.99 0.85
CA ASN A 362 11.26 -11.70 0.91
C ASN A 362 10.96 -10.87 -0.35
N GLU A 363 11.10 -9.55 -0.19
CA GLU A 363 10.89 -8.59 -1.29
C GLU A 363 12.04 -7.57 -1.32
N TYR A 364 12.46 -7.18 -2.51
CA TYR A 364 13.35 -6.05 -2.70
C TYR A 364 12.89 -5.20 -3.87
N GLY A 365 13.12 -3.90 -3.77
CA GLY A 365 12.71 -2.93 -4.78
C GLY A 365 13.72 -1.81 -4.98
N ILE A 366 13.72 -1.29 -6.21
CA ILE A 366 14.43 -0.06 -6.57
C ILE A 366 13.37 0.91 -7.07
N SER A 367 13.35 2.11 -6.54
CA SER A 367 12.37 3.13 -6.88
C SER A 367 13.02 4.41 -7.41
N PHE A 368 12.29 5.06 -8.32
CA PHE A 368 12.61 6.35 -8.89
C PHE A 368 11.37 7.22 -8.91
N GLY A 369 11.55 8.53 -8.88
CA GLY A 369 10.42 9.43 -9.05
C GLY A 369 10.82 10.84 -9.38
N VAL A 370 9.85 11.58 -9.89
CA VAL A 370 9.99 12.99 -10.20
C VAL A 370 8.78 13.77 -9.73
N SER A 371 9.00 14.94 -9.14
CA SER A 371 7.93 15.93 -8.90
C SER A 371 8.06 17.06 -9.88
N LEU A 372 7.04 17.22 -10.70
CA LEU A 372 6.91 18.20 -11.76
C LEU A 372 6.12 19.42 -11.25
N PRO A 373 6.76 20.56 -10.94
CA PRO A 373 6.05 21.72 -10.39
C PRO A 373 5.09 22.33 -11.39
N MET A 374 3.86 22.63 -10.95
CA MET A 374 2.83 23.26 -11.75
C MET A 374 2.73 24.77 -11.44
N GLY A 375 3.08 25.59 -12.41
CA GLY A 375 2.98 27.05 -12.29
C GLY A 375 3.94 27.64 -11.23
N LEU A 376 3.50 28.71 -10.57
CA LEU A 376 4.26 29.44 -9.55
C LEU A 376 3.94 29.00 -8.11
N LYS A 377 2.89 28.19 -7.92
CA LYS A 377 2.50 27.61 -6.63
C LYS A 377 3.27 26.30 -6.42
N LEU A 378 3.45 25.88 -5.18
CA LEU A 378 4.13 24.63 -4.80
C LEU A 378 3.31 23.35 -5.14
N SER A 379 2.39 23.44 -6.10
CA SER A 379 1.61 22.30 -6.59
C SER A 379 2.45 21.48 -7.56
N ASN A 380 2.34 20.15 -7.48
CA ASN A 380 3.16 19.22 -8.24
C ASN A 380 2.33 18.07 -8.82
N VAL A 381 2.77 17.58 -9.98
CA VAL A 381 2.45 16.22 -10.44
C VAL A 381 3.63 15.35 -10.05
N ASN A 382 3.37 14.28 -9.29
CA ASN A 382 4.40 13.36 -8.87
C ASN A 382 4.25 12.05 -9.64
N LEU A 383 5.33 11.60 -10.23
CA LEU A 383 5.43 10.32 -10.93
C LEU A 383 6.40 9.45 -10.16
N GLY A 384 5.99 8.23 -9.84
CA GLY A 384 6.80 7.22 -9.18
C GLY A 384 6.85 5.95 -10.00
N PHE A 385 8.00 5.34 -10.06
CA PHE A 385 8.27 4.07 -10.69
C PHE A 385 9.06 3.18 -9.75
N GLU A 386 8.66 1.91 -9.61
CA GLU A 386 9.31 0.94 -8.76
C GLU A 386 9.40 -0.40 -9.50
N ILE A 387 10.57 -1.01 -9.47
CA ILE A 387 10.83 -2.34 -9.98
C ILE A 387 11.31 -3.18 -8.81
N GLY A 388 10.82 -4.39 -8.69
CA GLY A 388 11.26 -5.29 -7.64
C GLY A 388 10.94 -6.74 -7.92
N LYS A 389 11.31 -7.55 -6.94
CA LYS A 389 11.10 -8.98 -6.93
C LYS A 389 10.61 -9.41 -5.55
N ARG A 390 9.67 -10.36 -5.51
CA ARG A 390 9.11 -10.95 -4.29
C ARG A 390 9.05 -12.47 -4.41
N GLY A 391 9.40 -13.16 -3.35
CA GLY A 391 9.36 -14.61 -3.29
C GLY A 391 10.49 -15.30 -4.06
N THR A 392 10.31 -16.58 -4.32
CA THR A 392 11.24 -17.46 -5.03
C THR A 392 10.45 -18.56 -5.75
N SER A 393 10.98 -19.09 -6.83
CA SER A 393 10.47 -20.29 -7.52
C SER A 393 10.98 -21.59 -6.92
N ASP A 394 11.86 -21.55 -5.91
CA ASP A 394 12.29 -22.73 -5.20
C ASP A 394 11.14 -23.33 -4.37
N ASN A 395 11.18 -24.63 -4.07
CA ASN A 395 10.22 -25.36 -3.25
C ASN A 395 8.76 -25.27 -3.75
N ASN A 396 8.56 -25.26 -5.06
CA ASN A 396 7.25 -25.10 -5.73
C ASN A 396 6.51 -23.83 -5.30
N LEU A 397 7.25 -22.76 -5.06
CA LEU A 397 6.70 -21.45 -4.77
C LEU A 397 6.73 -20.58 -6.03
N ILE A 398 6.21 -19.37 -5.88
CA ILE A 398 6.04 -18.41 -6.97
C ILE A 398 7.01 -17.25 -6.80
N GLU A 399 7.75 -16.93 -7.85
CA GLU A 399 8.52 -15.70 -7.94
C GLU A 399 7.69 -14.61 -8.64
N GLU A 400 7.58 -13.46 -8.03
CA GLU A 400 6.91 -12.27 -8.59
C GLU A 400 7.94 -11.21 -8.95
N LYS A 401 8.02 -10.81 -10.22
CA LYS A 401 8.69 -9.58 -10.65
C LYS A 401 7.62 -8.52 -10.84
N PHE A 402 7.72 -7.39 -10.13
CA PHE A 402 6.73 -6.34 -10.19
C PHE A 402 7.28 -5.03 -10.78
N TYR A 403 6.40 -4.35 -11.51
CA TYR A 403 6.61 -3.04 -12.11
C TYR A 403 5.46 -2.15 -11.68
N ASN A 404 5.73 -1.20 -10.78
CA ASN A 404 4.73 -0.29 -10.26
C ASN A 404 4.91 1.08 -10.87
N PHE A 405 3.86 1.62 -11.46
CA PHE A 405 3.77 3.01 -11.86
C PHE A 405 2.74 3.73 -11.00
N ARG A 406 3.11 4.88 -10.43
CA ARG A 406 2.23 5.67 -9.58
C ARG A 406 2.20 7.11 -10.03
N LEU A 407 1.01 7.69 -9.99
CA LEU A 407 0.75 9.10 -10.28
C LEU A 407 0.10 9.73 -9.06
N SER A 408 0.60 10.88 -8.63
CA SER A 408 -0.04 11.70 -7.60
C SER A 408 -0.14 13.15 -8.05
N LEU A 409 -1.25 13.78 -7.71
CA LEU A 409 -1.47 15.21 -7.87
C LEU A 409 -1.47 15.85 -6.48
N SER A 410 -0.51 16.75 -6.23
CA SER A 410 -0.43 17.56 -5.01
C SER A 410 -0.79 19.00 -5.33
N LEU A 411 -1.94 19.46 -4.87
CA LEU A 411 -2.42 20.83 -5.05
C LEU A 411 -2.23 21.61 -3.75
N ASN A 412 -1.46 22.69 -3.82
CA ASN A 412 -1.12 23.51 -2.67
C ASN A 412 -1.70 24.91 -2.78
N ASP A 413 -2.37 25.36 -1.70
CA ASP A 413 -2.88 26.72 -1.62
C ASP A 413 -2.75 27.27 -0.18
N LYS A 414 -2.80 28.58 -0.03
CA LYS A 414 -2.80 29.24 1.28
C LYS A 414 -4.23 29.62 1.66
N TRP A 415 -4.83 28.85 2.54
CA TRP A 415 -6.14 29.13 3.09
C TRP A 415 -6.05 30.08 4.29
N PHE A 416 -7.20 30.68 4.66
CA PHE A 416 -7.39 31.54 5.83
C PHE A 416 -6.56 32.85 5.83
N ARG A 417 -6.13 33.32 4.66
CA ARG A 417 -5.61 34.68 4.55
C ARG A 417 -6.76 35.67 4.66
N LYS A 418 -6.75 36.51 5.71
CA LYS A 418 -7.59 37.73 5.73
C LYS A 418 -7.20 38.58 4.51
N GLN A 419 -8.14 38.80 3.59
CA GLN A 419 -7.96 39.82 2.57
C GLN A 419 -7.83 41.16 3.29
N LYS A 420 -6.70 41.82 3.14
CA LYS A 420 -6.58 43.21 3.52
C LYS A 420 -7.36 44.03 2.49
N ILE A 421 -8.51 44.54 2.89
CA ILE A 421 -9.23 45.55 2.14
C ILE A 421 -8.46 46.86 2.40
N TYR A 422 -7.83 47.39 1.36
CA TYR A 422 -7.18 48.71 1.36
C TYR A 422 -8.22 49.77 0.99
#